data_ffecb531a8f53c7563297d0e7622ad91
#
_entry.id   ffecb531a8f53c7563297d0e7622ad91
#
_cell.length_a   1.000
_cell.length_b   1.000
_cell.length_c   1.000
_cell.angle_alpha   90.00
_cell.angle_beta   90.00
_cell.angle_gamma   90.00
#
_symmetry.space_group_name_H-M   'P 1'
#
loop_
_entity.id
_entity.type
_entity.pdbx_description
1 polymer ?
#
loop_
_entity_poly.entity_id
_entity_poly.type
_entity_poly.pdbx_seq_one_letter_code
_entity_poly.pdbx_strand_id
1 'polypeptide(L)' 'SLVRCTQTVQTRFGPVRVKTAQGYGVTREKAEYDDLARLARESGQPLDEIRAAVTQALRDRSEIDIPQT' A
#
# COMPACT_ATOMS: atom_id res chain seq x y z
N SER A 1 -1.69 -5.08 -22.70
CA SER A 1 -2.82 -4.66 -21.88
C SER A 1 -2.42 -4.46 -20.42
N LEU A 2 -3.15 -3.63 -19.72
CA LEU A 2 -2.89 -3.36 -18.31
C LEU A 2 -3.57 -4.39 -17.43
N VAL A 3 -2.84 -4.88 -16.44
CA VAL A 3 -3.40 -5.73 -15.40
C VAL A 3 -3.60 -4.86 -14.16
N ARG A 4 -4.82 -4.88 -13.64
CA ARG A 4 -5.18 -4.10 -12.45
C ARG A 4 -5.71 -5.01 -11.37
N CYS A 5 -5.31 -4.76 -10.14
CA CYS A 5 -5.86 -5.47 -9.00
C CYS A 5 -5.88 -4.57 -7.78
N THR A 6 -6.71 -4.94 -6.81
CA THR A 6 -6.77 -4.26 -5.52
C THR A 6 -6.36 -5.26 -4.46
N GLN A 7 -5.45 -4.86 -3.59
CA GLN A 7 -4.97 -5.70 -2.51
C GLN A 7 -5.13 -4.95 -1.20
N THR A 8 -5.36 -5.69 -0.12
CA THR A 8 -5.38 -5.10 1.21
C THR A 8 -3.99 -5.29 1.82
N VAL A 9 -3.38 -4.18 2.20
CA VAL A 9 -2.06 -4.17 2.81
C VAL A 9 -2.22 -3.86 4.29
N GLN A 10 -1.63 -4.69 5.14
CA GLN A 10 -1.65 -4.47 6.58
C GLN A 10 -0.54 -3.53 6.97
N THR A 11 -0.89 -2.41 7.59
CA THR A 11 0.08 -1.46 8.11
C THR A 11 0.01 -1.47 9.63
N ARG A 12 0.97 -0.81 10.28
CA ARG A 12 0.96 -0.68 11.74
C ARG A 12 -0.26 0.08 12.26
N PHE A 13 -0.97 0.80 11.39
CA PHE A 13 -2.18 1.53 11.76
C PHE A 13 -3.47 0.78 11.38
N GLY A 14 -3.37 -0.25 10.55
CA GLY A 14 -4.52 -1.03 10.12
C GLY A 14 -4.49 -1.35 8.63
N PRO A 15 -5.55 -1.98 8.11
CA PRO A 15 -5.60 -2.37 6.71
C PRO A 15 -5.87 -1.18 5.79
N VAL A 16 -5.17 -1.16 4.66
CA VAL A 16 -5.34 -0.14 3.62
C VAL A 16 -5.43 -0.85 2.28
N ARG A 17 -6.43 -0.49 1.49
CA ARG A 17 -6.56 -1.03 0.14
C ARG A 17 -5.61 -0.29 -0.78
N VAL A 18 -4.90 -1.04 -1.61
CA VAL A 18 -3.93 -0.49 -2.56
C VAL A 18 -4.27 -1.01 -3.95
N LYS A 19 -4.44 -0.11 -4.89
CA LYS A 19 -4.65 -0.46 -6.29
C LYS A 19 -3.31 -0.59 -6.97
N THR A 20 -3.11 -1.70 -7.66
CA THR A 20 -1.89 -1.96 -8.42
C THR A 20 -2.24 -2.06 -9.89
N ALA A 21 -1.47 -1.40 -10.74
CA ALA A 21 -1.60 -1.51 -12.19
C ALA A 21 -0.24 -1.85 -12.78
N GLN A 22 -0.21 -2.87 -13.63
CA GLN A 22 1.00 -3.30 -14.32
C GLN A 22 0.79 -3.26 -15.82
N GLY A 23 1.77 -2.76 -16.54
CA GLY A 23 1.75 -2.77 -17.98
C GLY A 23 2.97 -2.06 -18.53
N TYR A 24 3.39 -2.45 -19.72
CA TYR A 24 4.52 -1.82 -20.43
C TYR A 24 5.80 -1.74 -19.60
N GLY A 25 6.04 -2.75 -18.76
CA GLY A 25 7.22 -2.79 -17.91
C GLY A 25 7.16 -1.86 -16.70
N VAL A 26 5.99 -1.29 -16.40
CA VAL A 26 5.81 -0.36 -15.30
C VAL A 26 4.78 -0.90 -14.33
N THR A 27 5.07 -0.78 -13.04
CA THR A 27 4.12 -1.12 -11.99
C THR A 27 3.81 0.15 -11.20
N ARG A 28 2.52 0.43 -11.01
CA ARG A 28 2.08 1.58 -10.22
C ARG A 28 1.18 1.12 -9.10
N GLU A 29 1.39 1.68 -7.93
CA GLU A 29 0.63 1.35 -6.74
C GLU A 29 0.06 2.63 -6.14
N LYS A 30 -1.22 2.59 -5.76
CA LYS A 30 -1.89 3.76 -5.18
C LYS A 30 -2.79 3.32 -4.03
N ALA A 31 -2.57 3.88 -2.86
CA ALA A 31 -3.40 3.62 -1.70
C ALA A 31 -4.74 4.36 -1.83
N GLU A 32 -5.82 3.74 -1.35
CA GLU A 32 -7.14 4.36 -1.35
C GLU A 32 -7.18 5.46 -0.29
N TYR A 33 -7.55 6.66 -0.72
CA TYR A 33 -7.57 7.82 0.17
C TYR A 33 -8.53 7.63 1.35
N ASP A 34 -9.69 7.03 1.10
CA ASP A 34 -10.69 6.83 2.16
C ASP A 34 -10.14 5.99 3.31
N ASP A 35 -9.35 4.98 2.99
CA ASP A 35 -8.73 4.14 4.01
C ASP A 35 -7.66 4.91 4.76
N LEU A 36 -6.86 5.72 4.04
CA LEU A 36 -5.84 6.55 4.66
C LEU A 36 -6.47 7.55 5.63
N ALA A 37 -7.54 8.20 5.19
CA ALA A 37 -8.23 9.20 6.01
C ALA A 37 -8.84 8.57 7.26
N ARG A 38 -9.44 7.38 7.11
CA ARG A 38 -10.01 6.67 8.25
C ARG A 38 -8.94 6.35 9.29
N LEU A 39 -7.82 5.80 8.85
CA LEU A 39 -6.74 5.46 9.78
C LEU A 39 -6.12 6.68 10.42
N ALA A 40 -6.02 7.78 9.68
CA ALA A 40 -5.53 9.04 10.25
C ALA A 40 -6.43 9.50 11.39
N ARG A 41 -7.75 9.43 11.20
CA ARG A 41 -8.71 9.80 12.26
C ARG A 41 -8.64 8.85 13.45
N GLU A 42 -8.58 7.55 13.18
CA GLU A 42 -8.58 6.54 14.24
C GLU A 42 -7.31 6.54 15.06
N SER A 43 -6.18 6.80 14.42
CA SER A 43 -4.89 6.76 15.07
C SER A 43 -4.45 8.12 15.63
N GLY A 44 -5.09 9.20 15.18
CA GLY A 44 -4.69 10.55 15.54
C GLY A 44 -3.41 11.01 14.87
N GLN A 45 -2.96 10.29 13.85
CA GLN A 45 -1.74 10.61 13.13
C GLN A 45 -2.03 11.40 11.86
N PRO A 46 -1.08 12.24 11.41
CA PRO A 46 -1.26 12.95 10.15
C PRO A 46 -1.28 11.97 8.97
N LEU A 47 -1.92 12.39 7.90
CA LEU A 47 -2.08 11.57 6.71
C LEU A 47 -0.73 11.10 6.16
N ASP A 48 0.29 11.95 6.22
CA ASP A 48 1.63 11.61 5.74
C ASP A 48 2.22 10.42 6.48
N GLU A 49 1.94 10.30 7.78
CA GLU A 49 2.41 9.16 8.57
C GLU A 49 1.73 7.88 8.12
N ILE A 50 0.44 7.96 7.78
CA ILE A 50 -0.29 6.80 7.29
C ILE A 50 0.28 6.38 5.93
N ARG A 51 0.53 7.33 5.04
CA ARG A 51 1.14 7.04 3.74
C ARG A 51 2.51 6.39 3.89
N ALA A 52 3.32 6.91 4.81
CA ALA A 52 4.64 6.34 5.07
C ALA A 52 4.54 4.90 5.56
N ALA A 53 3.55 4.61 6.41
CA ALA A 53 3.32 3.26 6.90
C ALA A 53 2.92 2.31 5.78
N VAL A 54 2.10 2.78 4.83
CA VAL A 54 1.72 1.97 3.67
C VAL A 54 2.96 1.69 2.80
N THR A 55 3.75 2.70 2.52
CA THR A 55 4.97 2.55 1.73
C THR A 55 5.92 1.55 2.38
N GLN A 56 6.09 1.64 3.70
CA GLN A 56 6.95 0.71 4.43
C GLN A 56 6.42 -0.73 4.36
N ALA A 57 5.10 -0.88 4.52
CA ALA A 57 4.47 -2.20 4.44
C ALA A 57 4.66 -2.83 3.07
N LEU A 58 4.56 -2.03 2.01
CA LEU A 58 4.78 -2.52 0.65
C LEU A 58 6.23 -2.93 0.42
N ARG A 59 7.17 -2.19 0.98
CA ARG A 59 8.60 -2.53 0.90
C ARG A 59 8.90 -3.82 1.64
N ASP A 60 8.38 -3.96 2.84
CA ASP A 60 8.59 -5.16 3.66
C ASP A 60 8.03 -6.37 2.94
N ARG A 61 6.88 -6.22 2.32
CA ARG A 61 6.25 -7.29 1.56
C ARG A 61 7.10 -7.70 0.36
N SER A 62 7.67 -6.72 -0.37
CA SER A 62 8.55 -7.00 -1.50
C SER A 62 9.78 -7.75 -1.06
N GLU A 63 10.36 -7.39 0.08
CA GLU A 63 11.54 -8.07 0.61
C GLU A 63 11.25 -9.52 0.94
N ILE A 64 10.06 -9.78 1.52
CA ILE A 64 9.65 -11.13 1.86
C ILE A 64 9.41 -11.96 0.60
N ASP A 65 8.88 -11.33 -0.43
CA ASP A 65 8.50 -12.02 -1.68
C ASP A 65 9.67 -12.23 -2.63
N ILE A 66 10.83 -11.66 -2.37
CA ILE A 66 11.99 -11.83 -3.23
C ILE A 66 12.47 -13.28 -3.15
N PRO A 67 12.56 -13.98 -4.31
CA PRO A 67 13.07 -15.35 -4.31
C PRO A 67 14.51 -15.41 -3.83
N GLN A 68 14.79 -16.34 -2.97
CA GLN A 68 16.12 -16.58 -2.46
C GLN A 68 16.78 -17.65 -3.32
N THR A 69 17.53 -17.24 -4.28
CA THR A 69 18.21 -18.16 -5.16
C THR A 69 19.70 -18.14 -4.95
#